data_9533c81ee04aa92fede0a1bbfcd56429
#
_entry.id   9533c81ee04aa92fede0a1bbfcd56429
#
_cell.length_a   1.000
_cell.length_b   1.000
_cell.length_c   1.000
_cell.angle_alpha   90.00
_cell.angle_beta   90.00
_cell.angle_gamma   90.00
#
_symmetry.space_group_name_H-M   'P 1'
#
loop_
_entity.id
_entity.type
_entity.pdbx_description
1 polymer ?
#
loop_
_entity_poly.entity_id
_entity_poly.type
_entity_poly.pdbx_seq_one_letter_code
_entity_poly.pdbx_strand_id
1 'polypeptide(L)'
;MRTYLRHAWCVVLTVAAFAQDEVVASAVAHAQAHPEGDVSASFVAADYRRDLRDLPIGVFDSGVGGLTVLEAIKAHDRHDNRTGKEGADGVPDFAGERFVYFGDQANMPYGNYSAVGRTDFLRELILRDVLFLLGRRYVHGQKPPVKAIVIACNTATAYGLEDIRAAVKAWGLPVIVVGVVEAGAQGLAETADGAQGGVAVLATVGTCASNAYPKALAKVTARPVRQLGSATLAAAIEGDPSVQTPIRDIIRADVGAFLKSAAADKAAPIDTLMLGCTHYPLVADEIVAAFAYWRDHESDGRKPYAALVASELKQVNPAAWTAEALRRSLQGSKMMAVKPSSAGDLFYISVPNPAWPGVGLAADGSLTYEYKYGRQPNQVGREDTINVPMTPEKLPGATAKLVREKLPLTWRSLQGVR
;
A
#
# COMPACT_ATOMS: atom_id res chain seq x y z
N MET A 1 11.38 75.03 -12.85
CA MET A 1 11.11 73.80 -13.55
C MET A 1 11.89 72.69 -12.85
N ARG A 2 11.23 71.85 -12.03
CA ARG A 2 11.82 70.67 -11.35
C ARG A 2 11.18 69.44 -11.95
N THR A 3 11.99 68.68 -12.67
CA THR A 3 11.63 67.39 -13.34
C THR A 3 11.70 66.28 -12.32
N TYR A 4 10.59 65.62 -12.02
CA TYR A 4 10.54 64.40 -11.19
C TYR A 4 10.76 63.19 -12.08
N LEU A 5 11.90 62.51 -11.91
CA LEU A 5 12.12 61.17 -12.44
C LEU A 5 11.40 60.15 -11.52
N ARG A 6 10.38 59.49 -12.04
CA ARG A 6 9.76 58.32 -11.42
C ARG A 6 10.60 57.07 -11.74
N HIS A 7 11.25 56.47 -10.75
CA HIS A 7 11.86 55.18 -10.85
C HIS A 7 10.76 54.13 -10.70
N ALA A 8 10.44 53.42 -11.78
CA ALA A 8 9.60 52.22 -11.74
C ALA A 8 10.48 51.05 -11.29
N TRP A 9 10.23 50.56 -10.10
CA TRP A 9 10.81 49.31 -9.62
C TRP A 9 10.04 48.16 -10.26
N CYS A 10 10.68 47.50 -11.23
CA CYS A 10 10.21 46.21 -11.77
C CYS A 10 10.57 45.12 -10.76
N VAL A 11 9.62 44.70 -9.94
CA VAL A 11 9.80 43.51 -9.09
C VAL A 11 9.71 42.29 -10.01
N VAL A 12 10.85 41.76 -10.39
CA VAL A 12 10.96 40.45 -11.03
C VAL A 12 10.72 39.43 -9.95
N LEU A 13 9.50 38.93 -9.86
CA LEU A 13 9.18 37.70 -9.11
C LEU A 13 9.87 36.54 -9.83
N THR A 14 11.06 36.19 -9.37
CA THR A 14 11.67 34.89 -9.68
C THR A 14 10.82 33.81 -9.00
N VAL A 15 9.87 33.24 -9.74
CA VAL A 15 9.26 31.98 -9.41
C VAL A 15 10.37 30.94 -9.56
N ALA A 16 10.94 30.52 -8.44
CA ALA A 16 11.78 29.33 -8.41
C ALA A 16 10.86 28.16 -8.83
N ALA A 17 10.85 27.83 -10.11
CA ALA A 17 10.29 26.58 -10.60
C ALA A 17 11.18 25.47 -10.02
N PHE A 18 10.75 24.85 -8.92
CA PHE A 18 11.23 23.51 -8.57
C PHE A 18 10.96 22.66 -9.82
N ALA A 19 12.00 22.08 -10.40
CA ALA A 19 11.83 21.11 -11.48
C ALA A 19 10.86 20.04 -10.96
N GLN A 20 9.62 20.08 -11.45
CA GLN A 20 8.61 19.10 -11.06
C GLN A 20 9.08 17.76 -11.62
N ASP A 21 9.06 16.73 -10.79
CA ASP A 21 9.42 15.38 -11.22
C ASP A 21 8.58 15.00 -12.45
N GLU A 22 9.23 14.48 -13.49
CA GLU A 22 8.63 14.25 -14.81
C GLU A 22 7.43 13.30 -14.74
N VAL A 23 7.48 12.28 -13.88
CA VAL A 23 6.38 11.31 -13.69
C VAL A 23 5.16 12.00 -13.09
N VAL A 24 5.35 12.81 -12.04
CA VAL A 24 4.27 13.56 -11.40
C VAL A 24 3.71 14.61 -12.37
N ALA A 25 4.58 15.30 -13.11
CA ALA A 25 4.15 16.30 -14.09
C ALA A 25 3.30 15.69 -15.21
N SER A 26 3.68 14.51 -15.71
CA SER A 26 2.93 13.75 -16.72
C SER A 26 1.53 13.38 -16.21
N ALA A 27 1.41 12.85 -14.99
CA ALA A 27 0.13 12.49 -14.41
C ALA A 27 -0.76 13.72 -14.16
N VAL A 28 -0.17 14.83 -13.69
CA VAL A 28 -0.89 16.09 -13.47
C VAL A 28 -1.42 16.65 -14.80
N ALA A 29 -0.59 16.72 -15.83
CA ALA A 29 -0.97 17.20 -17.15
C ALA A 29 -2.05 16.32 -17.79
N HIS A 30 -1.94 15.00 -17.66
CA HIS A 30 -2.94 14.06 -18.19
C HIS A 30 -4.33 14.32 -17.57
N ALA A 31 -4.42 14.41 -16.25
CA ALA A 31 -5.69 14.68 -15.58
C ALA A 31 -6.27 16.06 -15.95
N GLN A 32 -5.42 17.09 -16.14
CA GLN A 32 -5.84 18.41 -16.58
C GLN A 32 -6.33 18.44 -18.04
N ALA A 33 -5.79 17.57 -18.90
CA ALA A 33 -6.24 17.42 -20.29
C ALA A 33 -7.60 16.70 -20.40
N HIS A 34 -8.03 16.00 -19.36
CA HIS A 34 -9.29 15.24 -19.30
C HIS A 34 -10.21 15.72 -18.15
N PRO A 35 -10.61 17.00 -18.10
CA PRO A 35 -11.33 17.60 -16.96
C PRO A 35 -12.74 17.05 -16.76
N GLU A 36 -13.32 16.43 -17.79
CA GLU A 36 -14.66 15.82 -17.76
C GLU A 36 -14.65 14.38 -17.22
N GLY A 37 -13.48 13.85 -16.86
CA GLY A 37 -13.37 12.47 -16.41
C GLY A 37 -13.78 11.44 -17.48
N ASP A 38 -13.45 11.72 -18.73
CA ASP A 38 -13.87 10.95 -19.92
C ASP A 38 -13.02 9.72 -20.18
N VAL A 39 -11.90 9.58 -19.48
CA VAL A 39 -11.01 8.40 -19.54
C VAL A 39 -10.86 7.75 -18.16
N SER A 40 -10.39 6.50 -18.10
CA SER A 40 -10.28 5.72 -16.87
C SER A 40 -9.25 6.26 -15.86
N ALA A 41 -8.23 6.97 -16.35
CA ALA A 41 -7.18 7.60 -15.55
C ALA A 41 -7.39 9.11 -15.43
N SER A 42 -8.61 9.56 -15.15
CA SER A 42 -8.95 10.97 -14.97
C SER A 42 -10.08 11.14 -13.94
N PHE A 43 -10.32 12.38 -13.53
CA PHE A 43 -11.35 12.71 -12.53
C PHE A 43 -12.00 14.06 -12.83
N VAL A 44 -13.19 14.30 -12.25
CA VAL A 44 -13.91 15.57 -12.36
C VAL A 44 -13.63 16.42 -11.12
N ALA A 45 -12.89 17.52 -11.26
CA ALA A 45 -12.52 18.40 -10.14
C ALA A 45 -13.73 18.98 -9.39
N ALA A 46 -14.88 19.15 -10.06
CA ALA A 46 -16.10 19.62 -9.42
C ALA A 46 -16.65 18.67 -8.35
N ASP A 47 -16.32 17.37 -8.42
CA ASP A 47 -16.72 16.38 -7.41
C ASP A 47 -16.15 16.67 -6.04
N TYR A 48 -15.03 17.36 -5.99
CA TYR A 48 -14.28 17.67 -4.78
C TYR A 48 -14.56 19.07 -4.21
N ARG A 49 -15.52 19.81 -4.81
CA ARG A 49 -15.96 21.14 -4.35
C ARG A 49 -17.21 21.09 -3.47
N ARG A 50 -17.68 19.90 -3.13
CA ARG A 50 -18.87 19.64 -2.31
C ARG A 50 -18.48 19.03 -0.96
N ASP A 51 -19.46 18.73 -0.12
CA ASP A 51 -19.22 17.91 1.09
C ASP A 51 -18.77 16.52 0.67
N LEU A 52 -17.59 16.13 1.14
CA LEU A 52 -16.98 14.85 0.79
C LEU A 52 -17.28 13.73 1.78
N ARG A 53 -17.96 14.02 2.90
CA ARG A 53 -18.16 13.05 4.00
C ARG A 53 -18.89 11.79 3.55
N ASP A 54 -19.78 11.90 2.56
CA ASP A 54 -20.55 10.77 2.03
C ASP A 54 -19.81 10.00 0.93
N LEU A 55 -18.63 10.47 0.47
CA LEU A 55 -17.80 9.74 -0.46
C LEU A 55 -17.10 8.56 0.23
N PRO A 56 -16.88 7.45 -0.49
CA PRO A 56 -16.17 6.30 0.05
C PRO A 56 -14.68 6.59 0.31
N ILE A 57 -14.04 5.71 1.06
CA ILE A 57 -12.61 5.65 1.23
C ILE A 57 -12.04 4.71 0.18
N GLY A 58 -11.02 5.17 -0.58
CA GLY A 58 -10.29 4.34 -1.51
C GLY A 58 -9.17 3.58 -0.80
N VAL A 59 -9.03 2.31 -1.11
CA VAL A 59 -7.92 1.46 -0.64
C VAL A 59 -7.32 0.77 -1.85
N PHE A 60 -6.02 0.95 -2.11
CA PHE A 60 -5.39 0.25 -3.21
C PHE A 60 -4.13 -0.51 -2.82
N ASP A 61 -3.87 -1.56 -3.58
CA ASP A 61 -2.70 -2.43 -3.47
C ASP A 61 -2.26 -2.89 -4.87
N SER A 62 -1.07 -3.45 -4.97
CA SER A 62 -0.59 -4.08 -6.21
C SER A 62 -1.36 -5.36 -6.59
N GLY A 63 -2.13 -5.92 -5.67
CA GLY A 63 -2.89 -7.16 -5.87
C GLY A 63 -4.01 -7.32 -4.86
N VAL A 64 -4.19 -8.53 -4.35
CA VAL A 64 -5.22 -8.84 -3.35
C VAL A 64 -4.72 -8.77 -1.91
N GLY A 65 -3.42 -8.65 -1.70
CA GLY A 65 -2.82 -8.58 -0.36
C GLY A 65 -3.35 -7.42 0.49
N GLY A 66 -3.64 -6.29 -0.15
CA GLY A 66 -4.22 -5.10 0.51
C GLY A 66 -5.59 -5.31 1.13
N LEU A 67 -6.29 -6.41 0.82
CA LEU A 67 -7.52 -6.80 1.51
C LEU A 67 -7.28 -7.04 3.00
N THR A 68 -6.05 -7.36 3.43
CA THR A 68 -5.68 -7.45 4.85
C THR A 68 -5.74 -6.10 5.55
N VAL A 69 -5.37 -5.02 4.85
CA VAL A 69 -5.47 -3.65 5.37
C VAL A 69 -6.94 -3.22 5.42
N LEU A 70 -7.72 -3.55 4.40
CA LEU A 70 -9.16 -3.29 4.41
C LEU A 70 -9.85 -4.03 5.55
N GLU A 71 -9.51 -5.31 5.79
CA GLU A 71 -10.02 -6.09 6.94
C GLU A 71 -9.68 -5.41 8.26
N ALA A 72 -8.43 -4.98 8.43
CA ALA A 72 -8.00 -4.29 9.64
C ALA A 72 -8.75 -2.97 9.86
N ILE A 73 -9.02 -2.20 8.79
CA ILE A 73 -9.83 -0.98 8.85
C ILE A 73 -11.27 -1.32 9.26
N LYS A 74 -11.88 -2.34 8.64
CA LYS A 74 -13.27 -2.74 8.93
C LYS A 74 -13.44 -3.33 10.33
N ALA A 75 -12.40 -3.96 10.87
CA ALA A 75 -12.41 -4.53 12.21
C ALA A 75 -11.96 -3.55 13.30
N HIS A 76 -11.51 -2.35 12.92
CA HIS A 76 -10.96 -1.38 13.86
C HIS A 76 -12.03 -0.86 14.82
N ASP A 77 -11.86 -1.13 16.13
CA ASP A 77 -12.73 -0.71 17.22
C ASP A 77 -11.83 -0.34 18.41
N ARG A 78 -11.29 0.86 18.39
CA ARG A 78 -10.44 1.41 19.44
C ARG A 78 -11.01 2.65 20.10
N HIS A 79 -12.13 3.14 19.59
CA HIS A 79 -12.74 4.36 20.07
C HIS A 79 -14.26 4.18 20.24
N ASP A 80 -14.81 4.83 21.23
CA ASP A 80 -16.26 4.96 21.40
C ASP A 80 -16.80 5.86 20.27
N ASN A 81 -17.63 5.31 19.39
CA ASN A 81 -18.15 6.00 18.21
C ASN A 81 -19.05 7.19 18.54
N ARG A 82 -19.65 7.23 19.74
CA ARG A 82 -20.52 8.31 20.20
C ARG A 82 -19.71 9.47 20.78
N THR A 83 -18.62 9.19 21.50
CA THR A 83 -17.83 10.21 22.20
C THR A 83 -16.54 10.57 21.46
N GLY A 84 -16.07 9.71 20.57
CA GLY A 84 -14.79 9.82 19.87
C GLY A 84 -13.57 9.59 20.76
N LYS A 85 -13.76 9.20 22.03
CA LYS A 85 -12.68 8.93 22.98
C LYS A 85 -12.11 7.53 22.77
N GLU A 86 -10.86 7.34 23.18
CA GLU A 86 -10.23 6.03 23.20
C GLU A 86 -10.99 5.06 24.12
N GLY A 87 -11.18 3.83 23.64
CA GLY A 87 -11.93 2.77 24.28
C GLY A 87 -12.95 2.14 23.33
N ALA A 88 -12.79 0.84 23.04
CA ALA A 88 -13.71 0.08 22.18
C ALA A 88 -15.14 0.10 22.74
N ASP A 89 -16.13 0.30 21.87
CA ASP A 89 -17.56 0.25 22.23
C ASP A 89 -18.32 -0.94 21.64
N GLY A 90 -17.61 -1.84 20.93
CA GLY A 90 -18.16 -3.02 20.27
C GLY A 90 -18.72 -2.74 18.87
N VAL A 91 -18.61 -1.49 18.40
CA VAL A 91 -18.98 -1.08 17.04
C VAL A 91 -17.74 -0.61 16.31
N PRO A 92 -17.40 -1.21 15.15
CA PRO A 92 -16.21 -0.76 14.41
C PRO A 92 -16.21 0.75 14.12
N ASP A 93 -15.07 1.39 14.31
CA ASP A 93 -14.88 2.84 14.15
C ASP A 93 -15.28 3.35 12.75
N PHE A 94 -15.23 2.47 11.76
CA PHE A 94 -15.57 2.76 10.35
C PHE A 94 -16.93 2.17 9.93
N ALA A 95 -17.81 1.79 10.88
CA ALA A 95 -19.11 1.19 10.56
C ALA A 95 -20.02 2.08 9.70
N GLY A 96 -19.81 3.41 9.73
CA GLY A 96 -20.53 4.37 8.88
C GLY A 96 -19.92 4.57 7.50
N GLU A 97 -18.71 4.11 7.27
CA GLU A 97 -17.95 4.34 6.04
C GLU A 97 -18.25 3.27 4.98
N ARG A 98 -17.94 3.62 3.73
CA ARG A 98 -17.96 2.74 2.58
C ARG A 98 -16.60 2.74 1.91
N PHE A 99 -16.25 1.64 1.27
CA PHE A 99 -14.93 1.48 0.67
C PHE A 99 -14.99 1.21 -0.84
N VAL A 100 -13.98 1.70 -1.55
CA VAL A 100 -13.64 1.29 -2.92
C VAL A 100 -12.26 0.66 -2.86
N TYR A 101 -12.20 -0.64 -3.01
CA TYR A 101 -10.94 -1.36 -3.11
C TYR A 101 -10.49 -1.47 -4.56
N PHE A 102 -9.19 -1.32 -4.80
CA PHE A 102 -8.58 -1.55 -6.10
C PHE A 102 -7.29 -2.35 -5.96
N GLY A 103 -7.21 -3.50 -6.65
CA GLY A 103 -6.00 -4.32 -6.77
C GLY A 103 -5.43 -4.21 -8.18
N ASP A 104 -4.19 -3.71 -8.32
CA ASP A 104 -3.52 -3.62 -9.64
C ASP A 104 -2.85 -4.94 -10.03
N GLN A 105 -3.64 -6.03 -10.03
CA GLN A 105 -3.20 -7.42 -10.19
C GLN A 105 -2.46 -7.68 -11.49
N ALA A 106 -2.86 -7.06 -12.60
CA ALA A 106 -2.21 -7.25 -13.90
C ALA A 106 -0.73 -6.82 -13.88
N ASN A 107 -0.40 -5.84 -13.03
CA ASN A 107 0.94 -5.28 -12.89
C ASN A 107 1.72 -5.83 -11.69
N MET A 108 1.12 -6.68 -10.86
CA MET A 108 1.81 -7.34 -9.73
C MET A 108 2.93 -8.27 -10.24
N PRO A 109 4.03 -8.45 -9.46
CA PRO A 109 4.38 -7.81 -8.20
C PRO A 109 5.16 -6.49 -8.41
N TYR A 110 4.76 -5.45 -7.69
CA TYR A 110 5.40 -4.12 -7.77
C TYR A 110 6.87 -4.11 -7.35
N GLY A 111 7.26 -4.99 -6.45
CA GLY A 111 8.63 -5.09 -5.96
C GLY A 111 9.67 -5.40 -7.04
N ASN A 112 9.27 -5.96 -8.17
CA ASN A 112 10.20 -6.35 -9.23
C ASN A 112 10.59 -5.19 -10.15
N TYR A 113 9.77 -4.14 -10.27
CA TYR A 113 10.06 -3.01 -11.18
C TYR A 113 11.37 -2.30 -10.85
N SER A 114 11.64 -2.07 -9.58
CA SER A 114 12.89 -1.43 -9.16
C SER A 114 14.13 -2.29 -9.46
N ALA A 115 14.01 -3.61 -9.33
CA ALA A 115 15.10 -4.55 -9.60
C ALA A 115 15.52 -4.57 -11.09
N VAL A 116 14.60 -4.23 -12.00
CA VAL A 116 14.84 -4.18 -13.45
C VAL A 116 14.97 -2.75 -13.97
N GLY A 117 15.19 -1.76 -13.10
CA GLY A 117 15.39 -0.36 -13.49
C GLY A 117 14.13 0.34 -14.03
N ARG A 118 12.93 -0.09 -13.62
CA ARG A 118 11.64 0.46 -14.06
C ARG A 118 10.92 1.20 -12.92
N THR A 119 11.66 1.85 -12.06
CA THR A 119 11.10 2.60 -10.92
C THR A 119 10.16 3.71 -11.35
N ASP A 120 10.49 4.48 -12.40
CA ASP A 120 9.63 5.57 -12.87
C ASP A 120 8.32 5.05 -13.48
N PHE A 121 8.35 3.90 -14.16
CA PHE A 121 7.12 3.28 -14.62
C PHE A 121 6.26 2.74 -13.45
N LEU A 122 6.88 2.19 -12.40
CA LEU A 122 6.18 1.83 -11.17
C LEU A 122 5.48 3.04 -10.53
N ARG A 123 6.15 4.18 -10.46
CA ARG A 123 5.60 5.44 -9.93
C ARG A 123 4.40 5.92 -10.76
N GLU A 124 4.48 5.77 -12.10
CA GLU A 124 3.36 6.06 -12.99
C GLU A 124 2.17 5.12 -12.74
N LEU A 125 2.39 3.80 -12.58
CA LEU A 125 1.33 2.85 -12.24
C LEU A 125 0.63 3.25 -10.95
N ILE A 126 1.38 3.60 -9.91
CA ILE A 126 0.84 4.06 -8.63
C ILE A 126 -0.04 5.32 -8.80
N LEU A 127 0.39 6.27 -9.64
CA LEU A 127 -0.41 7.47 -9.93
C LEU A 127 -1.66 7.15 -10.77
N ARG A 128 -1.60 6.16 -11.66
CA ARG A 128 -2.78 5.67 -12.40
C ARG A 128 -3.81 5.02 -11.47
N ASP A 129 -3.35 4.26 -10.46
CA ASP A 129 -4.23 3.69 -9.42
C ASP A 129 -4.97 4.79 -8.64
N VAL A 130 -4.24 5.85 -8.30
CA VAL A 130 -4.82 7.03 -7.64
C VAL A 130 -5.84 7.73 -8.54
N LEU A 131 -5.51 7.96 -9.81
CA LEU A 131 -6.44 8.56 -10.77
C LEU A 131 -7.68 7.72 -10.96
N PHE A 132 -7.55 6.38 -10.98
CA PHE A 132 -8.71 5.49 -11.01
C PHE A 132 -9.60 5.67 -9.77
N LEU A 133 -9.02 5.73 -8.57
CA LEU A 133 -9.79 5.93 -7.34
C LEU A 133 -10.47 7.30 -7.31
N LEU A 134 -9.78 8.35 -7.75
CA LEU A 134 -10.31 9.71 -7.81
C LEU A 134 -11.40 9.87 -8.87
N GLY A 135 -11.36 9.06 -9.93
CA GLY A 135 -12.29 9.13 -11.05
C GLY A 135 -13.60 8.37 -10.81
N ARG A 136 -14.49 8.51 -11.78
CA ARG A 136 -15.82 7.87 -11.79
C ARG A 136 -15.92 6.67 -12.71
N ARG A 137 -14.93 6.46 -13.59
CA ARG A 137 -15.06 5.48 -14.68
C ARG A 137 -14.29 4.20 -14.42
N TYR A 138 -14.87 3.11 -14.87
CA TYR A 138 -14.19 1.85 -15.15
C TYR A 138 -14.73 1.30 -16.47
N VAL A 139 -14.14 0.24 -17.02
CA VAL A 139 -14.42 -0.22 -18.40
C VAL A 139 -15.90 -0.47 -18.70
N HIS A 140 -16.71 -0.86 -17.72
CA HIS A 140 -18.12 -1.22 -17.92
C HIS A 140 -19.12 -0.27 -17.24
N GLY A 141 -18.67 0.88 -16.73
CA GLY A 141 -19.61 1.79 -16.06
C GLY A 141 -18.98 2.87 -15.20
N GLN A 142 -19.70 3.25 -14.15
CA GLN A 142 -19.30 4.30 -13.25
C GLN A 142 -19.25 3.81 -11.80
N LYS A 143 -18.37 4.43 -11.02
CA LYS A 143 -18.22 4.28 -9.57
C LYS A 143 -18.13 5.66 -8.92
N PRO A 144 -18.36 5.80 -7.60
CA PRO A 144 -18.11 7.05 -6.91
C PRO A 144 -16.61 7.37 -6.85
N PRO A 145 -16.21 8.67 -6.86
CA PRO A 145 -14.89 9.12 -6.46
C PRO A 145 -14.70 8.91 -4.96
N VAL A 146 -13.47 9.04 -4.46
CA VAL A 146 -13.12 8.78 -3.05
C VAL A 146 -12.68 10.04 -2.31
N LYS A 147 -12.97 10.15 -1.01
CA LYS A 147 -12.55 11.27 -0.14
C LYS A 147 -11.17 11.09 0.50
N ALA A 148 -10.72 9.86 0.59
CA ALA A 148 -9.44 9.48 1.16
C ALA A 148 -8.84 8.32 0.37
N ILE A 149 -7.52 8.23 0.34
CA ILE A 149 -6.76 7.16 -0.30
C ILE A 149 -5.86 6.51 0.74
N VAL A 150 -6.04 5.21 0.92
CA VAL A 150 -5.15 4.34 1.70
C VAL A 150 -4.27 3.57 0.73
N ILE A 151 -2.96 3.78 0.82
CA ILE A 151 -1.97 3.02 0.08
C ILE A 151 -1.64 1.78 0.92
N ALA A 152 -2.36 0.69 0.66
CA ALA A 152 -2.17 -0.56 1.41
C ALA A 152 -0.84 -1.23 1.06
N CYS A 153 -0.41 -1.15 -0.20
CA CYS A 153 0.84 -1.73 -0.68
C CYS A 153 2.07 -1.06 -0.07
N ASN A 154 2.94 -1.85 0.57
CA ASN A 154 4.19 -1.34 1.13
C ASN A 154 5.14 -0.82 0.06
N THR A 155 5.26 -1.52 -1.08
CA THR A 155 6.08 -1.08 -2.22
C THR A 155 5.52 0.21 -2.83
N ALA A 156 4.20 0.29 -3.03
CA ALA A 156 3.56 1.51 -3.55
C ALA A 156 3.75 2.70 -2.59
N THR A 157 3.62 2.49 -1.28
CA THR A 157 3.91 3.53 -0.28
C THR A 157 5.36 3.98 -0.37
N ALA A 158 6.29 3.03 -0.47
CA ALA A 158 7.73 3.30 -0.48
C ALA A 158 8.19 4.15 -1.67
N TYR A 159 7.59 3.96 -2.84
CA TYR A 159 7.99 4.62 -4.08
C TYR A 159 7.05 5.76 -4.52
N GLY A 160 5.77 5.76 -4.10
CA GLY A 160 4.76 6.66 -4.65
C GLY A 160 4.07 7.59 -3.66
N LEU A 161 4.26 7.45 -2.34
CA LEU A 161 3.54 8.27 -1.36
C LEU A 161 3.75 9.77 -1.56
N GLU A 162 4.99 10.19 -1.74
CA GLU A 162 5.31 11.62 -1.94
C GLU A 162 4.84 12.12 -3.31
N ASP A 163 4.89 11.27 -4.35
CA ASP A 163 4.34 11.60 -5.67
C ASP A 163 2.84 11.80 -5.62
N ILE A 164 2.12 10.93 -4.91
CA ILE A 164 0.67 11.05 -4.72
C ILE A 164 0.34 12.35 -3.99
N ARG A 165 1.06 12.67 -2.91
CA ARG A 165 0.88 13.92 -2.16
C ARG A 165 1.13 15.15 -3.04
N ALA A 166 2.19 15.12 -3.84
CA ALA A 166 2.52 16.18 -4.78
C ALA A 166 1.45 16.34 -5.85
N ALA A 167 0.97 15.25 -6.44
CA ALA A 167 -0.08 15.26 -7.45
C ALA A 167 -1.42 15.76 -6.88
N VAL A 168 -1.88 15.24 -5.74
CA VAL A 168 -3.11 15.68 -5.05
C VAL A 168 -3.06 17.18 -4.74
N LYS A 169 -1.90 17.67 -4.27
CA LYS A 169 -1.68 19.11 -4.04
C LYS A 169 -1.73 19.91 -5.33
N ALA A 170 -1.09 19.44 -6.40
CA ALA A 170 -1.08 20.11 -7.70
C ALA A 170 -2.48 20.18 -8.33
N TRP A 171 -3.30 19.15 -8.13
CA TRP A 171 -4.72 19.14 -8.54
C TRP A 171 -5.62 20.00 -7.63
N GLY A 172 -5.13 20.46 -6.48
CA GLY A 172 -5.91 21.24 -5.52
C GLY A 172 -7.04 20.43 -4.85
N LEU A 173 -6.86 19.10 -4.67
CA LEU A 173 -7.88 18.24 -4.11
C LEU A 173 -7.74 18.11 -2.58
N PRO A 174 -8.85 18.21 -1.82
CA PRO A 174 -8.85 18.03 -0.37
C PRO A 174 -8.94 16.52 0.01
N VAL A 175 -8.15 15.69 -0.65
CA VAL A 175 -8.16 14.24 -0.47
C VAL A 175 -7.10 13.85 0.57
N ILE A 176 -7.49 13.05 1.55
CA ILE A 176 -6.57 12.50 2.56
C ILE A 176 -5.77 11.36 1.95
N VAL A 177 -4.45 11.31 2.23
CA VAL A 177 -3.56 10.24 1.75
C VAL A 177 -2.83 9.62 2.93
N VAL A 178 -3.03 8.32 3.15
CA VAL A 178 -2.42 7.52 4.22
C VAL A 178 -1.60 6.38 3.62
N GLY A 179 -0.33 6.28 4.01
CA GLY A 179 0.57 5.21 3.58
C GLY A 179 0.87 4.21 4.70
N VAL A 180 0.86 2.93 4.38
CA VAL A 180 1.05 1.83 5.35
C VAL A 180 2.42 1.85 6.04
N VAL A 181 3.47 2.31 5.37
CA VAL A 181 4.84 2.34 5.94
C VAL A 181 4.97 3.33 7.09
N GLU A 182 4.46 4.56 6.89
CA GLU A 182 4.47 5.59 7.94
C GLU A 182 3.58 5.19 9.13
N ALA A 183 2.41 4.62 8.83
CA ALA A 183 1.50 4.11 9.84
C ALA A 183 2.14 2.99 10.67
N GLY A 184 2.83 2.04 10.01
CA GLY A 184 3.56 0.98 10.71
C GLY A 184 4.69 1.50 11.59
N ALA A 185 5.43 2.51 11.14
CA ALA A 185 6.48 3.14 11.94
C ALA A 185 5.90 3.83 13.19
N GLN A 186 4.79 4.55 13.04
CA GLN A 186 4.07 5.15 14.18
C GLN A 186 3.59 4.07 15.16
N GLY A 187 3.07 2.96 14.62
CA GLY A 187 2.65 1.81 15.42
C GLY A 187 3.78 1.21 16.25
N LEU A 188 4.99 1.12 15.71
CA LEU A 188 6.14 0.71 16.51
C LEU A 188 6.38 1.65 17.68
N ALA A 189 6.32 2.97 17.45
CA ALA A 189 6.52 3.96 18.50
C ALA A 189 5.50 3.85 19.64
N GLU A 190 4.25 3.59 19.30
CA GLU A 190 3.15 3.47 20.26
C GLU A 190 3.13 2.12 21.01
N THR A 191 3.76 1.07 20.45
CA THR A 191 3.80 -0.28 21.05
C THR A 191 5.15 -0.63 21.68
N ALA A 192 6.13 0.26 21.63
CA ALA A 192 7.52 -0.02 22.03
C ALA A 192 7.73 -0.05 23.56
N ASP A 193 6.80 -0.58 24.35
CA ASP A 193 6.87 -0.70 25.80
C ASP A 193 8.19 -1.34 26.28
N GLY A 194 9.24 -0.52 26.43
CA GLY A 194 10.53 -0.94 26.98
C GLY A 194 11.37 -1.89 26.11
N ALA A 195 10.96 -2.22 24.88
CA ALA A 195 11.74 -3.05 23.97
C ALA A 195 13.04 -2.33 23.56
N GLN A 196 14.20 -2.97 23.79
CA GLN A 196 15.53 -2.41 23.53
C GLN A 196 16.26 -3.14 22.38
N GLY A 197 15.77 -4.29 21.95
CA GLY A 197 16.36 -5.11 20.89
C GLY A 197 16.19 -4.51 19.50
N GLY A 198 16.72 -5.22 18.51
CA GLY A 198 16.61 -4.86 17.11
C GLY A 198 15.21 -5.12 16.54
N VAL A 199 14.84 -4.37 15.51
CA VAL A 199 13.63 -4.54 14.71
C VAL A 199 14.00 -5.26 13.42
N ALA A 200 13.41 -6.43 13.17
CA ALA A 200 13.48 -7.10 11.89
C ALA A 200 12.26 -6.67 11.04
N VAL A 201 12.50 -6.00 9.93
CA VAL A 201 11.47 -5.66 8.94
C VAL A 201 11.44 -6.72 7.87
N LEU A 202 10.35 -7.48 7.80
CA LEU A 202 10.12 -8.47 6.75
C LEU A 202 9.30 -7.80 5.63
N ALA A 203 9.84 -7.78 4.42
CA ALA A 203 9.19 -7.10 3.30
C ALA A 203 9.56 -7.75 1.96
N THR A 204 9.02 -7.24 0.86
CA THR A 204 9.49 -7.62 -0.48
C THR A 204 10.89 -7.04 -0.72
N VAL A 205 11.65 -7.65 -1.66
CA VAL A 205 12.97 -7.12 -2.05
C VAL A 205 12.90 -5.66 -2.49
N GLY A 206 11.84 -5.27 -3.23
CA GLY A 206 11.65 -3.88 -3.67
C GLY A 206 11.41 -2.91 -2.52
N THR A 207 10.59 -3.29 -1.53
CA THR A 207 10.38 -2.48 -0.33
C THR A 207 11.68 -2.33 0.47
N CYS A 208 12.45 -3.40 0.63
CA CYS A 208 13.75 -3.34 1.29
C CYS A 208 14.74 -2.44 0.54
N ALA A 209 14.83 -2.55 -0.79
CA ALA A 209 15.72 -1.75 -1.63
C ALA A 209 15.43 -0.23 -1.53
N SER A 210 14.19 0.17 -1.32
CA SER A 210 13.79 1.57 -1.14
C SER A 210 14.29 2.20 0.16
N ASN A 211 14.62 1.38 1.17
CA ASN A 211 14.90 1.81 2.54
C ASN A 211 13.76 2.64 3.19
N ALA A 212 12.52 2.46 2.75
CA ALA A 212 11.38 3.24 3.27
C ALA A 212 11.15 2.97 4.76
N TYR A 213 11.16 1.70 5.19
CA TYR A 213 11.03 1.36 6.61
C TYR A 213 12.16 1.89 7.47
N PRO A 214 13.45 1.66 7.18
CA PRO A 214 14.55 2.27 7.95
C PRO A 214 14.43 3.78 8.07
N LYS A 215 14.08 4.49 6.98
CA LYS A 215 13.87 5.95 6.99
C LYS A 215 12.68 6.37 7.85
N ALA A 216 11.57 5.65 7.79
CA ALA A 216 10.38 5.94 8.59
C ALA A 216 10.63 5.64 10.08
N LEU A 217 11.24 4.51 10.39
CA LEU A 217 11.55 4.08 11.74
C LEU A 217 12.59 4.97 12.41
N ALA A 218 13.60 5.46 11.69
CA ALA A 218 14.59 6.40 12.24
C ALA A 218 13.99 7.71 12.77
N LYS A 219 12.78 8.07 12.35
CA LYS A 219 12.05 9.24 12.85
C LYS A 219 11.40 9.01 14.23
N VAL A 220 11.21 7.75 14.61
CA VAL A 220 10.40 7.37 15.78
C VAL A 220 11.14 6.50 16.79
N THR A 221 12.27 5.90 16.40
CA THR A 221 13.08 5.05 17.30
C THR A 221 14.56 5.12 16.96
N ALA A 222 15.42 4.93 17.98
CA ALA A 222 16.86 4.74 17.81
C ALA A 222 17.26 3.24 17.77
N ARG A 223 16.31 2.32 17.79
CA ARG A 223 16.58 0.88 17.80
C ARG A 223 17.23 0.45 16.47
N PRO A 224 18.16 -0.52 16.51
CA PRO A 224 18.74 -1.07 15.28
C PRO A 224 17.63 -1.71 14.39
N VAL A 225 17.64 -1.37 13.10
CA VAL A 225 16.68 -1.89 12.11
C VAL A 225 17.42 -2.72 11.08
N ARG A 226 16.98 -3.95 10.85
CA ARG A 226 17.48 -4.82 9.79
C ARG A 226 16.31 -5.27 8.92
N GLN A 227 16.55 -5.37 7.61
CA GLN A 227 15.53 -5.77 6.65
C GLN A 227 15.77 -7.19 6.16
N LEU A 228 14.68 -7.96 6.06
CA LEU A 228 14.62 -9.27 5.41
C LEU A 228 13.72 -9.13 4.18
N GLY A 229 14.34 -9.19 2.99
CA GLY A 229 13.62 -9.13 1.72
C GLY A 229 13.34 -10.53 1.18
N SER A 230 12.06 -10.90 1.00
CA SER A 230 11.67 -12.12 0.30
C SER A 230 11.29 -11.82 -1.15
N ALA A 231 11.83 -12.63 -2.07
CA ALA A 231 11.57 -12.47 -3.50
C ALA A 231 10.25 -13.12 -3.94
N THR A 232 9.83 -14.20 -3.27
CA THR A 232 8.75 -15.07 -3.76
C THR A 232 7.61 -15.26 -2.75
N LEU A 233 7.80 -14.90 -1.47
CA LEU A 233 6.82 -15.20 -0.42
C LEU A 233 5.43 -14.60 -0.70
N ALA A 234 5.36 -13.36 -1.18
CA ALA A 234 4.08 -12.73 -1.51
C ALA A 234 3.35 -13.48 -2.64
N ALA A 235 4.07 -13.84 -3.70
CA ALA A 235 3.53 -14.62 -4.82
C ALA A 235 3.09 -16.03 -4.36
N ALA A 236 3.88 -16.69 -3.52
CA ALA A 236 3.53 -18.00 -2.94
C ALA A 236 2.23 -17.93 -2.12
N ILE A 237 2.05 -16.89 -1.32
CA ILE A 237 0.84 -16.69 -0.51
C ILE A 237 -0.38 -16.47 -1.41
N GLU A 238 -0.23 -15.77 -2.53
CA GLU A 238 -1.31 -15.62 -3.52
C GLU A 238 -1.57 -16.88 -4.36
N GLY A 239 -0.74 -17.91 -4.21
CA GLY A 239 -0.90 -19.15 -4.96
C GLY A 239 -0.44 -19.03 -6.41
N ASP A 240 0.56 -18.19 -6.69
CA ASP A 240 1.17 -18.06 -8.02
C ASP A 240 1.75 -19.42 -8.45
N PRO A 241 1.28 -19.99 -9.59
CA PRO A 241 1.70 -21.31 -10.04
C PRO A 241 3.18 -21.39 -10.43
N SER A 242 3.86 -20.26 -10.62
CA SER A 242 5.31 -20.23 -10.88
C SER A 242 6.13 -20.53 -9.61
N VAL A 243 5.55 -20.40 -8.40
CA VAL A 243 6.21 -20.66 -7.13
C VAL A 243 5.80 -22.03 -6.59
N GLN A 244 6.66 -23.02 -6.76
CA GLN A 244 6.41 -24.40 -6.33
C GLN A 244 6.90 -24.71 -4.91
N THR A 245 7.77 -23.86 -4.34
CA THR A 245 8.32 -24.05 -3.00
C THR A 245 7.25 -23.77 -1.95
N PRO A 246 7.02 -24.67 -0.97
CA PRO A 246 6.07 -24.46 0.10
C PRO A 246 6.37 -23.17 0.90
N ILE A 247 5.34 -22.43 1.29
CA ILE A 247 5.44 -21.16 2.04
C ILE A 247 6.36 -21.30 3.25
N ARG A 248 6.19 -22.36 4.05
CA ARG A 248 7.01 -22.62 5.24
C ARG A 248 8.50 -22.74 4.90
N ASP A 249 8.84 -23.35 3.78
CA ASP A 249 10.23 -23.58 3.39
C ASP A 249 10.86 -22.30 2.85
N ILE A 250 10.09 -21.48 2.14
CA ILE A 250 10.52 -20.10 1.75
C ILE A 250 10.83 -19.30 3.02
N ILE A 251 9.90 -19.23 3.97
CA ILE A 251 10.08 -18.46 5.21
C ILE A 251 11.31 -18.95 5.99
N ARG A 252 11.49 -20.28 6.12
CA ARG A 252 12.65 -20.84 6.82
C ARG A 252 13.97 -20.49 6.14
N ALA A 253 14.02 -20.58 4.81
CA ALA A 253 15.22 -20.22 4.04
C ALA A 253 15.56 -18.74 4.20
N ASP A 254 14.56 -17.85 4.04
CA ASP A 254 14.72 -16.41 4.14
C ASP A 254 15.19 -16.00 5.55
N VAL A 255 14.55 -16.51 6.61
CA VAL A 255 14.92 -16.23 8.01
C VAL A 255 16.31 -16.80 8.32
N GLY A 256 16.65 -18.00 7.83
CA GLY A 256 17.98 -18.59 8.03
C GLY A 256 19.08 -17.73 7.40
N ALA A 257 18.90 -17.29 6.16
CA ALA A 257 19.83 -16.39 5.47
C ALA A 257 20.00 -15.04 6.21
N PHE A 258 18.88 -14.46 6.65
CA PHE A 258 18.87 -13.24 7.43
C PHE A 258 19.62 -13.38 8.76
N LEU A 259 19.38 -14.41 9.55
CA LEU A 259 20.05 -14.66 10.83
C LEU A 259 21.55 -14.96 10.64
N LYS A 260 21.92 -15.67 9.58
CA LYS A 260 23.32 -15.90 9.21
C LYS A 260 24.07 -14.57 8.96
N SER A 261 23.45 -13.65 8.21
CA SER A 261 23.99 -12.31 7.99
C SER A 261 24.05 -11.51 9.30
N ALA A 262 23.00 -11.54 10.12
CA ALA A 262 22.95 -10.83 11.40
C ALA A 262 24.06 -11.32 12.37
N ALA A 263 24.31 -12.63 12.40
CA ALA A 263 25.40 -13.21 13.19
C ALA A 263 26.78 -12.73 12.75
N ALA A 264 27.03 -12.72 11.43
CA ALA A 264 28.29 -12.23 10.87
C ALA A 264 28.58 -10.77 11.22
N ASP A 265 27.53 -9.96 11.24
CA ASP A 265 27.60 -8.52 11.57
C ASP A 265 27.56 -8.23 13.08
N LYS A 266 27.49 -9.26 13.93
CA LYS A 266 27.32 -9.12 15.40
C LYS A 266 26.14 -8.20 15.76
N ALA A 267 25.01 -8.39 15.08
CA ALA A 267 23.82 -7.57 15.23
C ALA A 267 23.24 -7.65 16.65
N ALA A 268 22.54 -6.61 17.07
CA ALA A 268 21.76 -6.63 18.30
C ALA A 268 20.68 -7.72 18.25
N PRO A 269 20.34 -8.33 19.40
CA PRO A 269 19.24 -9.30 19.47
C PRO A 269 17.92 -8.71 18.92
N ILE A 270 17.21 -9.50 18.14
CA ILE A 270 15.91 -9.13 17.55
C ILE A 270 14.83 -9.48 18.55
N ASP A 271 14.01 -8.52 18.92
CA ASP A 271 12.84 -8.69 19.79
C ASP A 271 11.53 -8.27 19.12
N THR A 272 11.60 -7.64 17.94
CA THR A 272 10.42 -7.12 17.25
C THR A 272 10.46 -7.47 15.75
N LEU A 273 9.31 -7.94 15.26
CA LEU A 273 9.06 -8.21 13.84
C LEU A 273 8.08 -7.16 13.29
N MET A 274 8.47 -6.45 12.24
CA MET A 274 7.61 -5.57 11.46
C MET A 274 7.18 -6.32 10.20
N LEU A 275 5.87 -6.54 10.01
CA LEU A 275 5.31 -7.24 8.86
C LEU A 275 5.14 -6.27 7.69
N GLY A 276 6.25 -5.92 7.02
CA GLY A 276 6.37 -4.89 5.98
C GLY A 276 5.86 -5.32 4.60
N CYS A 277 4.92 -6.25 4.53
CA CYS A 277 4.19 -6.64 3.33
C CYS A 277 2.76 -6.99 3.70
N THR A 278 1.79 -6.60 2.88
CA THR A 278 0.35 -6.84 3.09
C THR A 278 -0.02 -8.33 3.19
N HIS A 279 0.78 -9.21 2.60
CA HIS A 279 0.57 -10.65 2.63
C HIS A 279 1.05 -11.30 3.94
N TYR A 280 2.05 -10.73 4.60
CA TYR A 280 2.74 -11.41 5.70
C TYR A 280 1.92 -11.57 6.98
N PRO A 281 0.93 -10.72 7.30
CA PRO A 281 0.00 -11.01 8.38
C PRO A 281 -0.78 -12.32 8.22
N LEU A 282 -0.96 -12.82 7.00
CA LEU A 282 -1.67 -14.07 6.71
C LEU A 282 -0.86 -15.32 7.12
N VAL A 283 0.45 -15.19 7.24
CA VAL A 283 1.43 -16.25 7.60
C VAL A 283 2.31 -15.81 8.78
N ALA A 284 1.79 -14.94 9.64
CA ALA A 284 2.55 -14.38 10.76
C ALA A 284 3.03 -15.46 11.74
N ASP A 285 2.19 -16.46 12.00
CA ASP A 285 2.53 -17.58 12.90
C ASP A 285 3.68 -18.41 12.32
N GLU A 286 3.70 -18.67 11.01
CA GLU A 286 4.77 -19.37 10.32
C GLU A 286 6.08 -18.58 10.34
N ILE A 287 6.01 -17.24 10.25
CA ILE A 287 7.17 -16.37 10.38
C ILE A 287 7.77 -16.47 11.78
N VAL A 288 6.95 -16.32 12.82
CA VAL A 288 7.40 -16.45 14.22
C VAL A 288 7.99 -17.84 14.47
N ALA A 289 7.31 -18.88 13.99
CA ALA A 289 7.78 -20.25 14.12
C ALA A 289 9.15 -20.48 13.43
N ALA A 290 9.43 -19.80 12.31
CA ALA A 290 10.72 -19.91 11.64
C ALA A 290 11.85 -19.23 12.45
N PHE A 291 11.60 -18.07 13.06
CA PHE A 291 12.56 -17.44 13.98
C PHE A 291 12.83 -18.34 15.20
N ALA A 292 11.79 -18.91 15.80
CA ALA A 292 11.94 -19.84 16.91
C ALA A 292 12.71 -21.10 16.52
N TYR A 293 12.40 -21.68 15.34
CA TYR A 293 13.12 -22.84 14.80
C TYR A 293 14.62 -22.55 14.69
N TRP A 294 15.03 -21.42 14.11
CA TRP A 294 16.44 -21.09 13.95
C TRP A 294 17.12 -20.71 15.28
N ARG A 295 16.41 -20.04 16.20
CA ARG A 295 16.92 -19.77 17.56
C ARG A 295 17.32 -21.08 18.27
N ASP A 296 16.48 -22.11 18.11
CA ASP A 296 16.67 -23.39 18.82
C ASP A 296 17.48 -24.40 18.00
N HIS A 297 17.78 -24.09 16.74
CA HIS A 297 18.54 -24.95 15.83
C HIS A 297 19.96 -25.16 16.36
N GLU A 298 20.36 -26.43 16.45
CA GLU A 298 21.69 -26.84 16.90
C GLU A 298 22.55 -27.28 15.71
N SER A 299 23.77 -26.78 15.66
CA SER A 299 24.81 -27.19 14.71
C SER A 299 26.12 -27.34 15.48
N ASP A 300 26.77 -28.48 15.35
CA ASP A 300 28.04 -28.82 16.04
C ASP A 300 27.98 -28.62 17.59
N GLY A 301 26.86 -29.01 18.20
CA GLY A 301 26.63 -28.89 19.65
C GLY A 301 26.42 -27.44 20.13
N ARG A 302 26.13 -26.51 19.23
CA ARG A 302 25.90 -25.07 19.54
C ARG A 302 24.62 -24.58 18.90
N LYS A 303 23.98 -23.60 19.55
CA LYS A 303 22.82 -22.85 19.00
C LYS A 303 23.29 -21.48 18.50
N PRO A 304 23.75 -21.37 17.24
CA PRO A 304 24.45 -20.19 16.76
C PRO A 304 23.60 -18.91 16.76
N TYR A 305 22.27 -19.04 16.76
CA TYR A 305 21.34 -17.91 16.69
C TYR A 305 20.55 -17.67 17.99
N ALA A 306 20.79 -18.46 19.06
CA ALA A 306 20.03 -18.36 20.30
C ALA A 306 20.11 -16.95 20.93
N ALA A 307 21.27 -16.30 20.88
CA ALA A 307 21.46 -14.95 21.41
C ALA A 307 20.95 -13.82 20.47
N LEU A 308 20.59 -14.18 19.22
CA LEU A 308 20.14 -13.17 18.22
C LEU A 308 18.62 -13.02 18.16
N VAL A 309 17.86 -13.94 18.72
CA VAL A 309 16.41 -13.93 18.66
C VAL A 309 15.84 -14.03 20.06
N ALA A 310 15.06 -13.05 20.48
CA ALA A 310 14.40 -13.07 21.77
C ALA A 310 13.48 -14.30 21.91
N SER A 311 13.26 -14.76 23.16
CA SER A 311 12.34 -15.86 23.44
C SER A 311 10.91 -15.54 23.05
N GLU A 312 10.51 -14.29 23.15
CA GLU A 312 9.24 -13.73 22.72
C GLU A 312 9.48 -12.62 21.73
N LEU A 313 8.83 -12.69 20.57
CA LEU A 313 8.93 -11.71 19.51
C LEU A 313 7.65 -10.86 19.46
N LYS A 314 7.78 -9.56 19.67
CA LYS A 314 6.68 -8.62 19.43
C LYS A 314 6.42 -8.51 17.94
N GLN A 315 5.16 -8.51 17.55
CA GLN A 315 4.77 -8.32 16.16
C GLN A 315 4.11 -6.96 15.98
N VAL A 316 4.58 -6.22 14.98
CA VAL A 316 3.93 -4.98 14.54
C VAL A 316 3.32 -5.24 13.17
N ASN A 317 1.99 -5.19 13.11
CA ASN A 317 1.24 -5.29 11.87
C ASN A 317 0.86 -3.88 11.39
N PRO A 318 1.46 -3.37 10.30
CA PRO A 318 1.18 -2.02 9.80
C PRO A 318 -0.29 -1.81 9.41
N ALA A 319 -1.03 -2.87 9.05
CA ALA A 319 -2.43 -2.76 8.66
C ALA A 319 -3.31 -2.18 9.79
N ALA A 320 -3.14 -2.65 11.03
CA ALA A 320 -3.89 -2.15 12.18
C ALA A 320 -3.59 -0.65 12.45
N TRP A 321 -2.34 -0.26 12.28
CA TRP A 321 -1.91 1.13 12.47
C TRP A 321 -2.31 2.04 11.32
N THR A 322 -2.51 1.47 10.12
CA THR A 322 -3.09 2.20 8.99
C THR A 322 -4.55 2.56 9.26
N ALA A 323 -5.32 1.68 9.89
CA ALA A 323 -6.68 1.98 10.34
C ALA A 323 -6.69 3.16 11.33
N GLU A 324 -5.82 3.13 12.33
CA GLU A 324 -5.69 4.21 13.32
C GLU A 324 -5.26 5.54 12.66
N ALA A 325 -4.27 5.53 11.77
CA ALA A 325 -3.81 6.73 11.06
C ALA A 325 -4.91 7.31 10.16
N LEU A 326 -5.67 6.47 9.48
CA LEU A 326 -6.81 6.87 8.66
C LEU A 326 -7.88 7.54 9.52
N ARG A 327 -8.24 6.92 10.65
CA ARG A 327 -9.25 7.46 11.57
C ARG A 327 -8.83 8.84 12.09
N ARG A 328 -7.61 8.97 12.60
CA ARG A 328 -7.07 10.26 13.07
C ARG A 328 -7.12 11.34 11.98
N SER A 329 -6.78 10.97 10.74
CA SER A 329 -6.78 11.89 9.61
C SER A 329 -8.19 12.33 9.22
N LEU A 330 -9.14 11.40 9.14
CA LEU A 330 -10.55 11.69 8.84
C LEU A 330 -11.19 12.53 9.94
N GLN A 331 -10.94 12.22 11.21
CA GLN A 331 -11.45 12.97 12.36
C GLN A 331 -10.86 14.39 12.40
N GLY A 332 -9.54 14.52 12.23
CA GLY A 332 -8.86 15.81 12.23
C GLY A 332 -9.33 16.72 11.10
N SER A 333 -9.65 16.16 9.94
CA SER A 333 -10.18 16.87 8.77
C SER A 333 -11.71 17.01 8.78
N LYS A 334 -12.40 16.46 9.79
CA LYS A 334 -13.89 16.42 9.89
C LYS A 334 -14.54 15.74 8.70
N MET A 335 -13.90 14.71 8.17
CA MET A 335 -14.35 13.95 7.00
C MET A 335 -14.96 12.57 7.33
N MET A 336 -15.15 12.23 8.61
CA MET A 336 -15.93 11.04 8.97
C MET A 336 -17.35 11.12 8.42
N ALA A 337 -17.89 9.98 7.98
CA ALA A 337 -19.27 9.89 7.50
C ALA A 337 -20.25 10.34 8.57
N VAL A 338 -21.26 11.13 8.19
CA VAL A 338 -22.29 11.63 9.13
C VAL A 338 -23.36 10.57 9.38
N LYS A 339 -23.61 9.74 8.36
CA LYS A 339 -24.64 8.68 8.42
C LYS A 339 -24.06 7.42 7.80
N PRO A 340 -24.45 6.24 8.28
CA PRO A 340 -24.08 4.99 7.65
C PRO A 340 -24.52 4.98 6.17
N SER A 341 -23.61 4.54 5.30
CA SER A 341 -23.92 4.41 3.89
C SER A 341 -24.93 3.27 3.67
N SER A 342 -25.96 3.52 2.87
CA SER A 342 -26.88 2.46 2.40
C SER A 342 -26.31 1.64 1.25
N ALA A 343 -25.23 2.12 0.59
CA ALA A 343 -24.57 1.41 -0.49
C ALA A 343 -23.47 0.49 0.07
N GLY A 344 -23.24 -0.66 -0.60
CA GLY A 344 -22.16 -1.59 -0.25
C GLY A 344 -20.78 -1.10 -0.70
N ASP A 345 -19.74 -1.81 -0.24
CA ASP A 345 -18.38 -1.63 -0.72
C ASP A 345 -18.26 -2.04 -2.19
N LEU A 346 -17.29 -1.47 -2.87
CA LEU A 346 -17.00 -1.76 -4.26
C LEU A 346 -15.57 -2.30 -4.38
N PHE A 347 -15.40 -3.33 -5.19
CA PHE A 347 -14.12 -3.99 -5.38
C PHE A 347 -13.79 -4.02 -6.86
N TYR A 348 -12.56 -3.63 -7.19
CA TYR A 348 -12.05 -3.62 -8.55
C TYR A 348 -10.68 -4.28 -8.61
N ILE A 349 -10.36 -4.82 -9.77
CA ILE A 349 -9.09 -5.44 -10.08
C ILE A 349 -8.66 -5.06 -11.49
N SER A 350 -7.37 -4.83 -11.72
CA SER A 350 -6.86 -4.68 -13.07
C SER A 350 -6.69 -6.04 -13.73
N VAL A 351 -6.98 -6.10 -15.03
CA VAL A 351 -6.71 -7.25 -15.89
C VAL A 351 -6.04 -6.76 -17.17
N PRO A 352 -5.24 -7.61 -17.85
CA PRO A 352 -4.72 -7.26 -19.18
C PRO A 352 -5.85 -6.93 -20.15
N ASN A 353 -5.62 -5.99 -21.07
CA ASN A 353 -6.56 -5.64 -22.14
C ASN A 353 -6.17 -6.31 -23.45
N PRO A 354 -6.78 -7.44 -23.84
CA PRO A 354 -6.44 -8.14 -25.10
C PRO A 354 -6.69 -7.30 -26.35
N ALA A 355 -7.56 -6.29 -26.25
CA ALA A 355 -7.86 -5.40 -27.38
C ALA A 355 -6.79 -4.32 -27.59
N TRP A 356 -5.87 -4.14 -26.64
CA TRP A 356 -4.79 -3.16 -26.77
C TRP A 356 -3.75 -3.64 -27.79
N PRO A 357 -3.39 -2.83 -28.80
CA PRO A 357 -2.44 -3.24 -29.84
C PRO A 357 -1.07 -3.59 -29.25
N GLY A 358 -0.60 -4.80 -29.54
CA GLY A 358 0.74 -5.26 -29.13
C GLY A 358 0.87 -5.65 -27.66
N VAL A 359 -0.25 -5.82 -26.92
CA VAL A 359 -0.17 -6.35 -25.56
C VAL A 359 0.42 -7.77 -25.58
N GLY A 360 1.45 -8.00 -24.75
CA GLY A 360 2.09 -9.32 -24.61
C GLY A 360 1.37 -10.14 -23.57
N LEU A 361 0.69 -11.22 -23.99
CA LEU A 361 -0.06 -12.12 -23.12
C LEU A 361 0.61 -13.50 -23.05
N ALA A 362 0.67 -14.07 -21.84
CA ALA A 362 1.01 -15.45 -21.60
C ALA A 362 -0.20 -16.38 -21.87
N ALA A 363 0.02 -17.70 -21.84
CA ALA A 363 -1.02 -18.69 -22.12
C ALA A 363 -2.19 -18.67 -21.13
N ASP A 364 -1.96 -18.20 -19.89
CA ASP A 364 -2.96 -18.02 -18.85
C ASP A 364 -3.69 -16.67 -18.92
N GLY A 365 -3.36 -15.84 -19.92
CA GLY A 365 -3.93 -14.50 -20.11
C GLY A 365 -3.28 -13.40 -19.28
N SER A 366 -2.27 -13.68 -18.47
CA SER A 366 -1.48 -12.68 -17.76
C SER A 366 -0.56 -11.92 -18.71
N LEU A 367 -0.03 -10.75 -18.28
CA LEU A 367 1.03 -10.06 -19.05
C LEU A 367 2.32 -10.89 -19.01
N THR A 368 2.96 -11.05 -20.18
CA THR A 368 4.31 -11.66 -20.21
C THR A 368 5.31 -10.81 -19.42
N TYR A 369 6.38 -11.45 -18.94
CA TYR A 369 7.43 -10.76 -18.19
C TYR A 369 8.05 -9.62 -19.00
N GLU A 370 8.39 -9.89 -20.25
CA GLU A 370 9.02 -8.93 -21.18
C GLU A 370 8.12 -7.73 -21.42
N TYR A 371 6.81 -7.98 -21.63
CA TYR A 371 5.86 -6.88 -21.80
C TYR A 371 5.70 -6.10 -20.50
N LYS A 372 5.45 -6.77 -19.39
CA LYS A 372 5.20 -6.16 -18.08
C LYS A 372 6.32 -5.20 -17.68
N TYR A 373 7.58 -5.64 -17.76
CA TYR A 373 8.75 -4.89 -17.32
C TYR A 373 9.48 -4.14 -18.45
N GLY A 374 9.04 -4.30 -19.70
CA GLY A 374 9.58 -3.56 -20.86
C GLY A 374 8.95 -2.18 -21.06
N ARG A 375 7.79 -1.90 -20.44
CA ARG A 375 7.05 -0.65 -20.61
C ARG A 375 7.84 0.56 -20.08
N GLN A 376 7.60 1.71 -20.72
CA GLN A 376 8.23 2.98 -20.36
C GLN A 376 7.22 3.92 -19.71
N PRO A 377 7.66 4.85 -18.84
CA PRO A 377 6.80 5.88 -18.23
C PRO A 377 6.31 6.92 -19.25
N ASN A 378 5.53 7.89 -18.77
CA ASN A 378 4.95 9.00 -19.52
C ASN A 378 3.87 8.60 -20.52
N GLN A 379 3.09 7.54 -20.17
CA GLN A 379 1.96 7.04 -20.95
C GLN A 379 0.72 6.81 -20.05
N VAL A 380 0.39 7.77 -19.18
CA VAL A 380 -0.66 7.68 -18.13
C VAL A 380 -2.01 7.21 -18.71
N GLY A 381 -2.38 7.68 -19.90
CA GLY A 381 -3.63 7.28 -20.60
C GLY A 381 -3.59 5.93 -21.32
N ARG A 382 -2.53 5.15 -21.17
CA ARG A 382 -2.41 3.83 -21.80
C ARG A 382 -3.39 2.84 -21.17
N GLU A 383 -4.18 2.15 -21.99
CA GLU A 383 -5.19 1.18 -21.56
C GLU A 383 -4.81 -0.27 -21.90
N ASP A 384 -3.55 -0.62 -21.79
CA ASP A 384 -3.05 -2.01 -21.91
C ASP A 384 -3.45 -2.91 -20.72
N THR A 385 -3.94 -2.31 -19.65
CA THR A 385 -4.71 -2.94 -18.59
C THR A 385 -6.02 -2.19 -18.39
N ILE A 386 -7.08 -2.90 -18.00
CA ILE A 386 -8.40 -2.33 -17.73
C ILE A 386 -8.87 -2.73 -16.34
N ASN A 387 -9.69 -1.87 -15.73
CA ASN A 387 -10.20 -2.08 -14.39
C ASN A 387 -11.62 -2.64 -14.45
N VAL A 388 -11.80 -3.81 -13.86
CA VAL A 388 -13.08 -4.55 -13.85
C VAL A 388 -13.52 -4.81 -12.41
N PRO A 389 -14.84 -5.03 -12.16
CA PRO A 389 -15.31 -5.47 -10.86
C PRO A 389 -14.61 -6.76 -10.43
N MET A 390 -14.09 -6.78 -9.19
CA MET A 390 -13.56 -7.97 -8.54
C MET A 390 -14.72 -8.73 -7.90
N THR A 391 -14.84 -10.01 -8.20
CA THR A 391 -15.82 -10.91 -7.59
C THR A 391 -15.11 -12.15 -7.05
N PRO A 392 -15.70 -12.92 -6.11
CA PRO A 392 -15.10 -14.15 -5.60
C PRO A 392 -14.64 -15.11 -6.70
N GLU A 393 -15.39 -15.20 -7.80
CA GLU A 393 -15.13 -16.12 -8.94
C GLU A 393 -13.92 -15.69 -9.78
N LYS A 394 -13.54 -14.43 -9.70
CA LYS A 394 -12.35 -13.88 -10.40
C LYS A 394 -11.06 -14.06 -9.62
N LEU A 395 -11.16 -14.41 -8.36
CA LEU A 395 -9.96 -14.70 -7.54
C LEU A 395 -9.48 -16.13 -7.83
N PRO A 396 -8.15 -16.35 -7.92
CA PRO A 396 -7.60 -17.71 -7.92
C PRO A 396 -8.13 -18.51 -6.74
N GLY A 397 -8.40 -19.80 -6.92
CA GLY A 397 -9.06 -20.61 -5.90
C GLY A 397 -8.34 -20.64 -4.54
N ALA A 398 -7.00 -20.65 -4.55
CA ALA A 398 -6.19 -20.56 -3.33
C ALA A 398 -6.38 -19.20 -2.63
N THR A 399 -6.35 -18.10 -3.38
CA THR A 399 -6.56 -16.75 -2.88
C THR A 399 -7.98 -16.57 -2.34
N ALA A 400 -9.00 -17.03 -3.06
CA ALA A 400 -10.39 -16.97 -2.62
C ALA A 400 -10.59 -17.71 -1.28
N LYS A 401 -9.98 -18.91 -1.14
CA LYS A 401 -9.97 -19.66 0.12
C LYS A 401 -9.32 -18.87 1.25
N LEU A 402 -8.13 -18.31 1.01
CA LEU A 402 -7.38 -17.53 1.99
C LEU A 402 -8.16 -16.30 2.47
N VAL A 403 -8.73 -15.53 1.54
CA VAL A 403 -9.56 -14.35 1.86
C VAL A 403 -10.78 -14.76 2.68
N ARG A 404 -11.48 -15.83 2.28
CA ARG A 404 -12.64 -16.33 3.02
C ARG A 404 -12.32 -16.76 4.45
N GLU A 405 -11.18 -17.44 4.67
CA GLU A 405 -10.81 -18.00 5.96
C GLU A 405 -10.17 -16.97 6.90
N LYS A 406 -9.39 -16.03 6.35
CA LYS A 406 -8.58 -15.08 7.14
C LYS A 406 -9.14 -13.66 7.19
N LEU A 407 -10.03 -13.27 6.25
CA LEU A 407 -10.54 -11.92 6.10
C LEU A 407 -12.09 -11.92 6.01
N PRO A 408 -12.79 -12.33 7.07
CA PRO A 408 -14.24 -12.60 7.03
C PRO A 408 -15.11 -11.36 6.78
N LEU A 409 -14.73 -10.16 7.23
CA LEU A 409 -15.48 -8.94 6.99
C LEU A 409 -15.37 -8.51 5.53
N THR A 410 -14.16 -8.56 4.99
CA THR A 410 -13.87 -8.26 3.59
C THR A 410 -14.54 -9.28 2.66
N TRP A 411 -14.48 -10.58 3.01
CA TRP A 411 -15.13 -11.62 2.23
C TRP A 411 -16.65 -11.44 2.14
N ARG A 412 -17.32 -11.13 3.25
CA ARG A 412 -18.76 -10.80 3.26
C ARG A 412 -19.07 -9.62 2.35
N SER A 413 -18.28 -8.54 2.45
CA SER A 413 -18.46 -7.38 1.58
C SER A 413 -18.25 -7.70 0.10
N LEU A 414 -17.25 -8.54 -0.23
CA LEU A 414 -16.97 -8.98 -1.60
C LEU A 414 -18.13 -9.80 -2.19
N GLN A 415 -18.86 -10.54 -1.35
CA GLN A 415 -20.09 -11.24 -1.74
C GLN A 415 -21.32 -10.33 -1.82
N GLY A 416 -21.19 -9.03 -1.54
CA GLY A 416 -22.31 -8.10 -1.47
C GLY A 416 -23.18 -8.27 -0.21
N VAL A 417 -22.72 -9.02 0.77
CA VAL A 417 -23.39 -9.21 2.07
C VAL A 417 -22.93 -8.08 3.02
N ARG A 418 -23.89 -7.40 3.61
CA ARG A 418 -23.67 -6.29 4.56
C ARG A 418 -23.57 -6.77 5.99
#